data_91c5501c60277ab01f543b6d58600c71
#
_entry.id   91c5501c60277ab01f543b6d58600c71
#
_cell.length_a   1.000
_cell.length_b   1.000
_cell.length_c   1.000
_cell.angle_alpha   90.00
_cell.angle_beta   90.00
_cell.angle_gamma   90.00
#
_symmetry.space_group_name_H-M   'P 1'
#
loop_
_entity.id
_entity.type
_entity.pdbx_description
1 polymer ?
#
loop_
_entity_poly.entity_id
_entity_poly.type
_entity_poly.pdbx_seq_one_letter_code
_entity_poly.pdbx_strand_id
1 'polypeptide(L)'
;SDYYVAHEYLETFNDPVYVSEFIERAQQQGCVYIGDEVPQRSFISWLSEDVADNIRALSNGNYIDKEQFYDYVYDTQFRMSLLTKQANESVINHDETVTMDILNSLYYVANSANEKGVPSDWTNTIYIAIKELMDTAKQFTVQDIVNHINRSYPGYIIDNNQLYQRLLFLIILGNLNIYGESYPLTPFVEHESYIPEPFINYLKTLVEDGGTQYTALGNMYNQIDESIDNGLLYVATLLSKPTSRKTLIQTM
;
A
#
# COMPACT_ATOMS: atom_id res chain seq x y z
N SER A 1 8.36 -13.96 -20.02
CA SER A 1 7.45 -13.90 -21.18
C SER A 1 8.04 -13.01 -22.25
N ASP A 2 7.62 -13.17 -23.50
CA ASP A 2 8.09 -12.32 -24.63
C ASP A 2 7.76 -10.85 -24.39
N TYR A 3 6.64 -10.59 -23.72
CA TYR A 3 6.24 -9.24 -23.29
C TYR A 3 7.29 -8.60 -22.36
N TYR A 4 7.74 -9.34 -21.35
CA TYR A 4 8.76 -8.86 -20.41
C TYR A 4 10.07 -8.55 -21.14
N VAL A 5 10.52 -9.46 -22.01
CA VAL A 5 11.74 -9.25 -22.81
C VAL A 5 11.62 -8.04 -23.72
N ALA A 6 10.46 -7.84 -24.35
CA ALA A 6 10.22 -6.70 -25.24
C ALA A 6 10.27 -5.36 -24.49
N HIS A 7 9.68 -5.29 -23.29
CA HIS A 7 9.63 -4.06 -22.51
C HIS A 7 10.91 -3.78 -21.72
N GLU A 8 11.56 -4.80 -21.16
CA GLU A 8 12.71 -4.58 -20.28
C GLU A 8 14.05 -4.53 -21.03
N TYR A 9 14.16 -5.24 -22.16
CA TYR A 9 15.44 -5.39 -22.85
C TYR A 9 15.48 -4.87 -24.29
N LEU A 10 14.32 -4.73 -24.94
CA LEU A 10 14.25 -4.34 -26.36
C LEU A 10 13.64 -2.94 -26.57
N GLU A 11 13.33 -2.22 -25.51
CA GLU A 11 12.90 -0.83 -25.63
C GLU A 11 14.02 0.05 -26.20
N THR A 12 13.65 0.93 -27.13
CA THR A 12 14.58 1.82 -27.82
C THR A 12 15.20 2.86 -26.88
N PHE A 13 14.50 3.19 -25.80
CA PHE A 13 14.91 4.13 -24.76
C PHE A 13 14.80 3.46 -23.39
N ASN A 14 15.92 3.00 -22.88
CA ASN A 14 16.07 2.55 -21.50
C ASN A 14 17.25 3.31 -20.90
N ASP A 15 16.96 4.46 -20.29
CA ASP A 15 17.95 5.39 -19.73
C ASP A 15 17.71 5.52 -18.22
N PRO A 16 18.20 4.56 -17.43
CA PRO A 16 18.05 4.60 -15.98
C PRO A 16 18.82 5.78 -15.39
N VAL A 17 18.23 6.38 -14.38
CA VAL A 17 18.82 7.51 -13.66
C VAL A 17 18.89 7.23 -12.16
N TYR A 18 19.85 7.84 -11.49
CA TYR A 18 19.87 7.83 -10.03
C TYR A 18 18.69 8.61 -9.45
N VAL A 19 18.24 8.25 -8.25
CA VAL A 19 17.13 8.96 -7.59
C VAL A 19 17.46 10.44 -7.38
N SER A 20 18.71 10.78 -7.08
CA SER A 20 19.18 12.17 -6.96
C SER A 20 18.97 12.94 -8.25
N GLU A 21 19.37 12.40 -9.39
CA GLU A 21 19.16 13.01 -10.72
C GLU A 21 17.67 13.14 -11.06
N PHE A 22 16.88 12.12 -10.74
CA PHE A 22 15.44 12.15 -10.94
C PHE A 22 14.78 13.28 -10.13
N ILE A 23 15.15 13.43 -8.86
CA ILE A 23 14.63 14.49 -7.98
C ILE A 23 15.02 15.86 -8.52
N GLU A 24 16.27 16.07 -8.93
CA GLU A 24 16.72 17.33 -9.52
C GLU A 24 15.94 17.69 -10.79
N ARG A 25 15.72 16.71 -11.67
CA ARG A 25 14.91 16.93 -12.90
C ARG A 25 13.46 17.27 -12.57
N ALA A 26 12.86 16.60 -11.56
CA ALA A 26 11.51 16.90 -11.10
C ALA A 26 11.39 18.32 -10.51
N GLN A 27 12.37 18.75 -9.72
CA GLN A 27 12.44 20.09 -9.16
C GLN A 27 12.51 21.17 -10.25
N GLN A 28 13.27 20.94 -11.32
CA GLN A 28 13.33 21.85 -12.47
C GLN A 28 11.97 22.01 -13.18
N GLN A 29 11.06 21.05 -13.01
CA GLN A 29 9.69 21.09 -13.54
C GLN A 29 8.66 21.56 -12.50
N GLY A 30 9.09 22.09 -11.36
CA GLY A 30 8.22 22.60 -10.31
C GLY A 30 7.54 21.51 -9.47
N CYS A 31 8.15 20.34 -9.43
CA CYS A 31 7.72 19.23 -8.56
C CYS A 31 8.64 19.12 -7.34
N VAL A 32 8.10 18.58 -6.25
CA VAL A 32 8.85 18.23 -5.04
C VAL A 32 8.68 16.75 -4.76
N TYR A 33 9.78 16.09 -4.46
CA TYR A 33 9.78 14.69 -4.06
C TYR A 33 9.25 14.55 -2.63
N ILE A 34 8.37 13.60 -2.41
CA ILE A 34 7.78 13.28 -1.09
C ILE A 34 8.52 12.10 -0.46
N GLY A 35 8.69 11.02 -1.21
CA GLY A 35 9.26 9.77 -0.76
C GLY A 35 9.02 8.64 -1.77
N ASP A 36 9.32 7.41 -1.38
CA ASP A 36 8.94 6.21 -2.13
C ASP A 36 7.57 5.71 -1.64
N GLU A 37 6.76 5.15 -2.54
CA GLU A 37 5.47 4.53 -2.19
C GLU A 37 5.65 3.35 -1.25
N VAL A 38 6.82 2.70 -1.29
CA VAL A 38 7.18 1.62 -0.37
C VAL A 38 7.85 2.20 0.88
N PRO A 39 7.15 2.33 2.02
CA PRO A 39 7.68 3.01 3.22
C PRO A 39 8.99 2.42 3.74
N GLN A 40 9.20 1.10 3.58
CA GLN A 40 10.41 0.41 4.03
C GLN A 40 11.70 1.01 3.45
N ARG A 41 11.60 1.60 2.26
CA ARG A 41 12.75 2.19 1.56
C ARG A 41 13.14 3.56 2.06
N SER A 42 12.29 4.19 2.86
CA SER A 42 12.50 5.55 3.38
C SER A 42 12.76 5.59 4.90
N PHE A 43 12.74 4.45 5.60
CA PHE A 43 12.95 4.40 7.05
C PHE A 43 14.34 3.86 7.43
N ILE A 44 15.19 4.76 7.94
CA ILE A 44 16.55 4.42 8.39
C ILE A 44 16.57 3.48 9.62
N SER A 45 15.55 3.56 10.46
CA SER A 45 15.41 2.74 11.67
C SER A 45 15.26 1.24 11.38
N TRP A 46 15.05 0.87 10.14
CA TRP A 46 15.01 -0.50 9.66
C TRP A 46 16.39 -1.11 9.40
N LEU A 47 17.39 -0.26 9.25
CA LEU A 47 18.77 -0.66 9.03
C LEU A 47 19.48 -0.97 10.36
N SER A 48 20.60 -1.68 10.29
CA SER A 48 21.47 -1.79 11.46
C SER A 48 21.98 -0.42 11.88
N GLU A 49 22.24 -0.24 13.16
CA GLU A 49 22.67 1.05 13.72
C GLU A 49 23.92 1.60 13.01
N ASP A 50 24.91 0.74 12.74
CA ASP A 50 26.14 1.12 12.01
C ASP A 50 25.85 1.66 10.61
N VAL A 51 24.93 1.04 9.86
CA VAL A 51 24.56 1.49 8.51
C VAL A 51 23.77 2.77 8.59
N ALA A 52 22.81 2.87 9.50
CA ALA A 52 22.02 4.05 9.74
C ALA A 52 22.89 5.27 10.08
N ASP A 53 23.87 5.11 10.96
CA ASP A 53 24.79 6.17 11.36
C ASP A 53 25.69 6.62 10.20
N ASN A 54 26.16 5.69 9.39
CA ASN A 54 26.93 6.03 8.19
C ASN A 54 26.08 6.84 7.19
N ILE A 55 24.83 6.45 6.94
CA ILE A 55 23.93 7.21 6.06
C ILE A 55 23.69 8.62 6.62
N ARG A 56 23.40 8.77 7.93
CA ARG A 56 23.23 10.06 8.57
C ARG A 56 24.47 10.95 8.44
N ALA A 57 25.65 10.38 8.68
CA ALA A 57 26.90 11.10 8.57
C ALA A 57 27.21 11.54 7.14
N LEU A 58 27.02 10.67 6.16
CA LEU A 58 27.32 10.93 4.74
C LEU A 58 26.30 11.89 4.10
N SER A 59 25.03 11.75 4.42
CA SER A 59 23.98 12.64 3.87
C SER A 59 24.02 14.04 4.49
N ASN A 60 24.63 14.21 5.66
CA ASN A 60 24.76 15.49 6.35
C ASN A 60 23.45 16.34 6.39
N GLY A 61 22.32 15.64 6.59
CA GLY A 61 21.00 16.26 6.63
C GLY A 61 20.35 16.53 5.27
N ASN A 62 21.02 16.22 4.17
CA ASN A 62 20.44 16.30 2.83
C ASN A 62 19.57 15.05 2.57
N TYR A 63 18.25 15.25 2.41
CA TYR A 63 17.33 14.15 2.20
C TYR A 63 17.52 13.44 0.84
N ILE A 64 17.97 14.19 -0.21
CA ILE A 64 18.22 13.62 -1.54
C ILE A 64 19.41 12.65 -1.48
N ASP A 65 20.49 13.07 -0.82
CA ASP A 65 21.65 12.19 -0.61
C ASP A 65 21.28 10.98 0.24
N LYS A 66 20.44 11.16 1.26
CA LYS A 66 19.92 10.08 2.09
C LYS A 66 19.16 9.04 1.25
N GLU A 67 18.23 9.48 0.39
CA GLU A 67 17.48 8.60 -0.50
C GLU A 67 18.40 7.86 -1.49
N GLN A 68 19.44 8.52 -1.98
CA GLN A 68 20.44 7.88 -2.84
C GLN A 68 21.25 6.81 -2.11
N PHE A 69 21.61 7.06 -0.84
CA PHE A 69 22.30 6.05 -0.03
C PHE A 69 21.40 4.86 0.31
N TYR A 70 20.09 5.06 0.47
CA TYR A 70 19.15 3.95 0.61
C TYR A 70 19.15 3.05 -0.62
N ASP A 71 19.19 3.62 -1.83
CA ASP A 71 19.26 2.82 -3.05
C ASP A 71 20.50 1.95 -3.10
N TYR A 72 21.64 2.46 -2.67
CA TYR A 72 22.86 1.67 -2.61
C TYR A 72 22.82 0.55 -1.57
N VAL A 73 22.17 0.79 -0.42
CA VAL A 73 22.07 -0.21 0.66
C VAL A 73 21.06 -1.31 0.30
N TYR A 74 19.95 -0.95 -0.35
CA TYR A 74 18.88 -1.88 -0.69
C TYR A 74 19.04 -2.49 -2.09
N ASP A 75 20.08 -2.12 -2.86
CA ASP A 75 20.25 -2.50 -4.27
C ASP A 75 18.96 -2.21 -5.07
N THR A 76 18.42 -1.01 -4.90
CA THR A 76 17.15 -0.61 -5.48
C THR A 76 17.28 -0.42 -6.98
N GLN A 77 16.56 -1.23 -7.76
CA GLN A 77 16.55 -1.14 -9.22
C GLN A 77 15.36 -0.32 -9.74
N PHE A 78 14.25 -0.30 -9.01
CA PHE A 78 13.03 0.42 -9.37
C PHE A 78 12.50 1.18 -8.16
N ARG A 79 12.00 2.40 -8.39
CA ARG A 79 11.31 3.21 -7.40
C ARG A 79 9.91 3.59 -7.86
N MET A 80 8.99 3.66 -6.91
CA MET A 80 7.69 4.29 -7.10
C MET A 80 7.69 5.63 -6.39
N SER A 81 8.30 6.63 -7.03
CA SER A 81 8.52 7.94 -6.46
C SER A 81 7.25 8.78 -6.39
N LEU A 82 6.95 9.30 -5.22
CA LEU A 82 5.83 10.19 -5.00
C LEU A 82 6.28 11.65 -5.16
N LEU A 83 5.59 12.38 -6.03
CA LEU A 83 5.84 13.78 -6.31
C LEU A 83 4.60 14.63 -6.01
N THR A 84 4.84 15.87 -5.63
CA THR A 84 3.80 16.90 -5.52
C THR A 84 4.24 18.20 -6.16
N LYS A 85 3.34 19.18 -6.27
CA LYS A 85 3.67 20.51 -6.77
C LYS A 85 4.56 21.25 -5.76
N GLN A 86 5.48 22.08 -6.25
CA GLN A 86 6.37 22.88 -5.40
C GLN A 86 5.62 23.77 -4.40
N ALA A 87 4.41 24.20 -4.72
CA ALA A 87 3.56 24.96 -3.79
C ALA A 87 3.26 24.22 -2.47
N ASN A 88 3.41 22.90 -2.44
CA ASN A 88 3.20 22.06 -1.26
C ASN A 88 4.49 21.77 -0.47
N GLU A 89 5.65 22.29 -0.90
CA GLU A 89 6.95 21.98 -0.28
C GLU A 89 6.97 22.26 1.23
N SER A 90 6.33 23.35 1.67
CA SER A 90 6.32 23.75 3.08
C SER A 90 5.56 22.81 4.02
N VAL A 91 4.75 21.89 3.48
CA VAL A 91 4.00 20.91 4.29
C VAL A 91 4.61 19.51 4.22
N ILE A 92 5.69 19.33 3.45
CA ILE A 92 6.40 18.05 3.37
C ILE A 92 7.45 18.01 4.48
N ASN A 93 7.43 16.92 5.24
CA ASN A 93 8.45 16.65 6.23
C ASN A 93 9.24 15.41 5.80
N HIS A 94 10.56 15.59 5.60
CA HIS A 94 11.49 14.50 5.30
C HIS A 94 12.14 13.92 6.56
N ASP A 95 11.73 14.38 7.74
CA ASP A 95 12.11 13.75 9.00
C ASP A 95 11.41 12.40 9.15
N GLU A 96 12.14 11.42 9.61
CA GLU A 96 11.64 10.06 9.84
C GLU A 96 10.88 9.92 11.16
N THR A 97 10.57 11.05 11.80
CA THR A 97 9.88 11.05 13.10
C THR A 97 8.39 10.84 12.90
N VAL A 98 7.95 9.60 13.09
CA VAL A 98 6.53 9.27 13.21
C VAL A 98 6.12 9.43 14.66
N THR A 99 5.08 10.20 14.94
CA THR A 99 4.52 10.36 16.28
C THR A 99 3.26 9.51 16.46
N MET A 100 2.88 9.25 17.71
CA MET A 100 1.61 8.58 18.00
C MET A 100 0.41 9.40 17.52
N ASP A 101 0.51 10.72 17.48
CA ASP A 101 -0.55 11.59 16.96
C ASP A 101 -0.75 11.38 15.45
N ILE A 102 0.34 11.21 14.70
CA ILE A 102 0.27 10.84 13.28
C ILE A 102 -0.42 9.49 13.14
N LEU A 103 0.00 8.46 13.89
CA LEU A 103 -0.62 7.14 13.83
C LEU A 103 -2.11 7.17 14.20
N ASN A 104 -2.49 8.00 15.18
CA ASN A 104 -3.90 8.18 15.58
C ASN A 104 -4.76 8.82 14.48
N SER A 105 -4.17 9.58 13.57
CA SER A 105 -4.88 10.25 12.47
C SER A 105 -5.10 9.36 11.24
N LEU A 106 -4.48 8.18 11.21
CA LEU A 106 -4.49 7.30 10.05
C LEU A 106 -5.56 6.21 10.16
N TYR A 107 -5.94 5.73 8.99
CA TYR A 107 -6.76 4.53 8.80
C TYR A 107 -5.88 3.40 8.28
N TYR A 108 -6.12 2.20 8.77
CA TYR A 108 -5.34 1.01 8.49
C TYR A 108 -6.16 -0.01 7.71
N VAL A 109 -5.55 -0.60 6.70
CA VAL A 109 -6.12 -1.69 5.90
C VAL A 109 -5.12 -2.83 5.83
N ALA A 110 -5.57 -4.05 6.07
CA ALA A 110 -4.71 -5.22 5.95
C ALA A 110 -4.20 -5.38 4.50
N ASN A 111 -2.92 -5.62 4.35
CA ASN A 111 -2.34 -5.95 3.05
C ASN A 111 -2.32 -7.48 2.87
N SER A 112 -3.29 -8.01 2.15
CA SER A 112 -3.44 -9.45 1.90
C SER A 112 -2.32 -10.05 1.05
N ALA A 113 -1.61 -9.24 0.28
CA ALA A 113 -0.50 -9.71 -0.55
C ALA A 113 0.77 -10.02 0.25
N ASN A 114 0.88 -9.55 1.49
CA ASN A 114 2.11 -9.64 2.29
C ASN A 114 2.00 -10.57 3.51
N GLU A 115 1.42 -11.75 3.35
CA GLU A 115 1.34 -12.76 4.43
C GLU A 115 2.71 -13.27 4.90
N LYS A 116 3.78 -13.07 4.13
CA LYS A 116 5.13 -13.58 4.43
C LYS A 116 5.87 -12.81 5.53
N GLY A 117 5.42 -11.62 5.88
CA GLY A 117 6.04 -10.76 6.89
C GLY A 117 5.43 -10.84 8.28
N VAL A 118 4.67 -11.90 8.59
CA VAL A 118 4.03 -12.05 9.90
C VAL A 118 5.08 -12.12 11.00
N PRO A 119 5.02 -11.23 12.03
CA PRO A 119 5.92 -11.29 13.16
C PRO A 119 5.87 -12.66 13.85
N SER A 120 7.02 -13.22 14.16
CA SER A 120 7.10 -14.51 14.88
C SER A 120 6.50 -14.46 16.29
N ASP A 121 6.21 -13.26 16.81
CA ASP A 121 5.68 -13.00 18.15
C ASP A 121 4.23 -12.49 18.14
N TRP A 122 3.37 -13.16 17.41
CA TRP A 122 1.92 -12.92 17.48
C TRP A 122 1.27 -13.32 18.83
N THR A 123 2.08 -13.68 19.84
CA THR A 123 1.57 -14.02 21.18
C THR A 123 1.26 -12.79 22.02
N ASN A 124 1.75 -11.61 21.63
CA ASN A 124 1.46 -10.36 22.33
C ASN A 124 0.02 -9.91 22.06
N THR A 125 -0.70 -9.52 23.11
CA THR A 125 -2.11 -9.11 23.05
C THR A 125 -2.38 -8.00 22.01
N ILE A 126 -1.47 -7.03 21.87
CA ILE A 126 -1.63 -5.94 20.90
C ILE A 126 -1.57 -6.51 19.48
N TYR A 127 -0.62 -7.38 19.16
CA TYR A 127 -0.54 -8.01 17.84
C TYR A 127 -1.75 -8.88 17.56
N ILE A 128 -2.20 -9.68 18.54
CA ILE A 128 -3.39 -10.52 18.38
C ILE A 128 -4.61 -9.65 18.05
N ALA A 129 -4.82 -8.57 18.80
CA ALA A 129 -5.94 -7.66 18.57
C ALA A 129 -5.88 -6.97 17.19
N ILE A 130 -4.69 -6.54 16.75
CA ILE A 130 -4.52 -5.99 15.41
C ILE A 130 -4.83 -7.03 14.35
N LYS A 131 -4.33 -8.27 14.51
CA LYS A 131 -4.61 -9.36 13.58
C LYS A 131 -6.10 -9.68 13.48
N GLU A 132 -6.81 -9.75 14.62
CA GLU A 132 -8.26 -9.97 14.64
C GLU A 132 -9.02 -8.86 13.88
N LEU A 133 -8.56 -7.61 13.97
CA LEU A 133 -9.12 -6.52 13.18
C LEU A 133 -8.75 -6.64 11.70
N MET A 134 -7.51 -7.02 11.37
CA MET A 134 -7.11 -7.29 9.97
C MET A 134 -7.97 -8.39 9.33
N ASP A 135 -8.35 -9.41 10.09
CA ASP A 135 -9.15 -10.53 9.60
C ASP A 135 -10.65 -10.17 9.47
N THR A 136 -11.16 -9.21 10.26
CA THR A 136 -12.60 -8.95 10.39
C THR A 136 -13.04 -7.58 9.90
N ALA A 137 -12.19 -6.58 10.00
CA ALA A 137 -12.47 -5.21 9.60
C ALA A 137 -11.84 -4.89 8.24
N LYS A 138 -12.60 -4.21 7.37
CA LYS A 138 -12.05 -3.76 6.09
C LYS A 138 -11.09 -2.57 6.26
N GLN A 139 -11.37 -1.73 7.23
CA GLN A 139 -10.58 -0.58 7.64
C GLN A 139 -10.75 -0.37 9.13
N PHE A 140 -9.70 0.06 9.83
CA PHE A 140 -9.74 0.33 11.26
C PHE A 140 -8.77 1.46 11.64
N THR A 141 -8.92 2.00 12.84
CA THR A 141 -8.10 3.07 13.43
C THR A 141 -7.38 2.57 14.67
N VAL A 142 -6.46 3.37 15.22
CA VAL A 142 -5.89 3.10 16.56
C VAL A 142 -6.97 3.03 17.63
N GLN A 143 -8.00 3.87 17.54
CA GLN A 143 -9.10 3.83 18.49
C GLN A 143 -9.88 2.52 18.43
N ASP A 144 -10.03 1.93 17.24
CA ASP A 144 -10.67 0.62 17.08
C ASP A 144 -9.82 -0.48 17.71
N ILE A 145 -8.49 -0.41 17.60
CA ILE A 145 -7.57 -1.35 18.28
C ILE A 145 -7.75 -1.25 19.79
N VAL A 146 -7.74 -0.04 20.36
CA VAL A 146 -7.91 0.20 21.78
C VAL A 146 -9.28 -0.32 22.27
N ASN A 147 -10.34 -0.01 21.53
CA ASN A 147 -11.70 -0.47 21.85
C ASN A 147 -11.81 -2.01 21.78
N HIS A 148 -11.17 -2.60 20.79
CA HIS A 148 -11.15 -4.06 20.63
C HIS A 148 -10.41 -4.74 21.78
N ILE A 149 -9.23 -4.24 22.17
CA ILE A 149 -8.47 -4.75 23.32
C ILE A 149 -9.30 -4.64 24.60
N ASN A 150 -9.87 -3.47 24.89
CA ASN A 150 -10.65 -3.26 26.11
C ASN A 150 -11.86 -4.21 26.22
N ARG A 151 -12.47 -4.56 25.09
CA ARG A 151 -13.62 -5.46 25.04
C ARG A 151 -13.24 -6.93 25.11
N SER A 152 -12.22 -7.35 24.34
CA SER A 152 -11.88 -8.75 24.16
C SER A 152 -10.86 -9.26 25.20
N TYR A 153 -10.07 -8.35 25.77
CA TYR A 153 -9.01 -8.66 26.74
C TYR A 153 -9.16 -7.84 28.03
N PRO A 154 -10.25 -7.99 28.79
CA PRO A 154 -10.53 -7.18 29.98
C PRO A 154 -9.41 -7.33 31.02
N GLY A 155 -8.90 -6.19 31.48
CA GLY A 155 -7.80 -6.12 32.44
C GLY A 155 -6.41 -6.02 31.81
N TYR A 156 -6.28 -6.10 30.48
CA TYR A 156 -5.02 -5.79 29.81
C TYR A 156 -4.77 -4.27 29.83
N ILE A 157 -3.59 -3.87 30.29
CA ILE A 157 -3.18 -2.46 30.30
C ILE A 157 -2.38 -2.19 29.03
N ILE A 158 -2.90 -1.31 28.20
CA ILE A 158 -2.25 -0.93 26.94
C ILE A 158 -1.06 -0.03 27.26
N ASP A 159 0.13 -0.47 26.90
CA ASP A 159 1.33 0.36 26.86
C ASP A 159 1.36 1.09 25.50
N ASN A 160 1.22 2.41 25.52
CA ASN A 160 1.20 3.24 24.33
C ASN A 160 2.50 3.15 23.53
N ASN A 161 3.65 2.98 24.18
CA ASN A 161 4.92 2.82 23.48
C ASN A 161 5.00 1.47 22.74
N GLN A 162 4.51 0.41 23.37
CA GLN A 162 4.40 -0.88 22.69
C GLN A 162 3.41 -0.83 21.53
N LEU A 163 2.26 -0.20 21.69
CA LEU A 163 1.28 -0.04 20.61
C LEU A 163 1.91 0.72 19.43
N TYR A 164 2.60 1.83 19.71
CA TYR A 164 3.34 2.60 18.71
C TYR A 164 4.35 1.73 17.94
N GLN A 165 5.23 1.04 18.66
CA GLN A 165 6.27 0.22 18.06
C GLN A 165 5.69 -0.90 17.19
N ARG A 166 4.61 -1.54 17.62
CA ARG A 166 3.99 -2.64 16.88
C ARG A 166 3.24 -2.18 15.64
N LEU A 167 2.56 -1.04 15.71
CA LEU A 167 1.93 -0.44 14.54
C LEU A 167 2.96 -0.03 13.50
N LEU A 168 3.99 0.71 13.93
CA LEU A 168 5.06 1.13 13.04
C LEU A 168 5.76 -0.07 12.39
N PHE A 169 6.00 -1.11 13.17
CA PHE A 169 6.60 -2.35 12.67
C PHE A 169 5.74 -3.02 11.58
N LEU A 170 4.42 -3.13 11.78
CA LEU A 170 3.50 -3.71 10.80
C LEU A 170 3.37 -2.86 9.52
N ILE A 171 3.46 -1.54 9.64
CA ILE A 171 3.49 -0.62 8.50
C ILE A 171 4.78 -0.83 7.71
N ILE A 172 5.93 -0.83 8.38
CA ILE A 172 7.25 -1.01 7.74
C ILE A 172 7.36 -2.39 7.09
N LEU A 173 6.81 -3.44 7.70
CA LEU A 173 6.75 -4.78 7.08
C LEU A 173 5.79 -4.85 5.88
N GLY A 174 4.97 -3.81 5.65
CA GLY A 174 3.95 -3.82 4.62
C GLY A 174 2.74 -4.73 4.93
N ASN A 175 2.55 -5.12 6.19
CA ASN A 175 1.34 -5.86 6.60
C ASN A 175 0.12 -4.95 6.70
N LEU A 176 0.34 -3.67 6.96
CA LEU A 176 -0.68 -2.63 7.03
C LEU A 176 -0.40 -1.55 5.99
N ASN A 177 -1.38 -1.28 5.16
CA ASN A 177 -1.44 -0.07 4.35
C ASN A 177 -2.08 1.05 5.16
N ILE A 178 -1.62 2.28 4.95
CA ILE A 178 -2.06 3.47 5.68
C ILE A 178 -2.77 4.44 4.74
N TYR A 179 -3.83 5.09 5.24
CA TYR A 179 -4.63 6.06 4.51
C TYR A 179 -4.94 7.27 5.39
N GLY A 180 -4.91 8.47 4.82
CA GLY A 180 -5.27 9.70 5.51
C GLY A 180 -6.78 9.91 5.65
N GLU A 181 -7.59 9.16 4.91
CA GLU A 181 -9.04 9.28 4.86
C GLU A 181 -9.71 7.92 5.00
N SER A 182 -10.92 7.93 5.55
CA SER A 182 -11.79 6.75 5.53
C SER A 182 -12.40 6.57 4.15
N TYR A 183 -12.23 5.38 3.59
CA TYR A 183 -12.92 4.97 2.38
C TYR A 183 -14.08 4.05 2.76
N PRO A 184 -15.32 4.56 2.80
CA PRO A 184 -16.46 3.74 3.15
C PRO A 184 -16.66 2.66 2.07
N LEU A 185 -16.46 1.40 2.44
CA LEU A 185 -16.82 0.28 1.60
C LEU A 185 -18.34 0.20 1.53
N THR A 186 -18.87 0.35 0.34
CA THR A 186 -20.27 0.04 0.10
C THR A 186 -20.39 -1.49 -0.03
N PRO A 187 -21.01 -2.18 0.93
CA PRO A 187 -21.20 -3.61 0.81
C PRO A 187 -22.07 -3.92 -0.41
N PHE A 188 -21.81 -5.08 -1.03
CA PHE A 188 -22.72 -5.56 -2.08
C PHE A 188 -24.12 -5.77 -1.50
N VAL A 189 -25.13 -5.15 -2.12
CA VAL A 189 -26.53 -5.30 -1.79
C VAL A 189 -27.24 -5.92 -2.99
N GLU A 190 -27.82 -7.11 -2.77
CA GLU A 190 -28.55 -7.82 -3.82
C GLU A 190 -29.73 -6.97 -4.32
N HIS A 191 -29.94 -6.92 -5.61
CA HIS A 191 -30.91 -6.07 -6.32
C HIS A 191 -30.60 -4.56 -6.34
N GLU A 192 -29.52 -4.10 -5.75
CA GLU A 192 -29.17 -2.69 -5.73
C GLU A 192 -27.78 -2.43 -6.34
N SER A 193 -26.80 -3.28 -5.99
CA SER A 193 -25.43 -3.11 -6.48
C SER A 193 -25.28 -3.53 -7.93
N TYR A 194 -24.46 -2.77 -8.65
CA TYR A 194 -24.09 -3.04 -10.04
C TYR A 194 -22.72 -2.47 -10.35
N ILE A 195 -22.11 -2.92 -11.44
CA ILE A 195 -20.85 -2.38 -11.96
C ILE A 195 -21.16 -1.36 -13.05
N PRO A 196 -20.64 -0.12 -12.98
CA PRO A 196 -20.88 0.91 -13.99
C PRO A 196 -20.46 0.50 -15.41
N GLU A 197 -21.21 0.97 -16.42
CA GLU A 197 -21.01 0.58 -17.81
C GLU A 197 -19.57 0.75 -18.35
N PRO A 198 -18.85 1.84 -18.08
CA PRO A 198 -17.47 1.96 -18.54
C PRO A 198 -16.57 0.82 -18.04
N PHE A 199 -16.76 0.41 -16.79
CA PHE A 199 -16.01 -0.69 -16.19
C PHE A 199 -16.44 -2.06 -16.75
N ILE A 200 -17.74 -2.25 -17.00
CA ILE A 200 -18.25 -3.44 -17.68
C ILE A 200 -17.65 -3.60 -19.09
N ASN A 201 -17.52 -2.52 -19.84
CA ASN A 201 -16.92 -2.58 -21.18
C ASN A 201 -15.44 -2.98 -21.11
N TYR A 202 -14.71 -2.45 -20.13
CA TYR A 202 -13.33 -2.89 -19.85
C TYR A 202 -13.27 -4.39 -19.52
N LEU A 203 -14.10 -4.88 -18.59
CA LEU A 203 -14.15 -6.30 -18.22
C LEU A 203 -14.50 -7.20 -19.41
N LYS A 204 -15.41 -6.79 -20.29
CA LYS A 204 -15.76 -7.55 -21.51
C LYS A 204 -14.58 -7.67 -22.44
N THR A 205 -13.84 -6.57 -22.68
CA THR A 205 -12.64 -6.60 -23.50
C THR A 205 -11.62 -7.60 -22.95
N LEU A 206 -11.43 -7.62 -21.64
CA LEU A 206 -10.52 -8.59 -21.01
C LEU A 206 -10.97 -10.04 -21.23
N VAL A 207 -12.27 -10.33 -21.13
CA VAL A 207 -12.82 -11.66 -21.43
C VAL A 207 -12.60 -12.04 -22.91
N GLU A 208 -12.84 -11.09 -23.82
CA GLU A 208 -12.70 -11.30 -25.27
C GLU A 208 -11.24 -11.55 -25.67
N ASP A 209 -10.29 -10.89 -25.05
CA ASP A 209 -8.84 -11.07 -25.26
C ASP A 209 -8.30 -12.39 -24.68
N GLY A 210 -9.15 -13.18 -24.03
CA GLY A 210 -8.84 -14.54 -23.58
C GLY A 210 -7.90 -14.60 -22.38
N GLY A 211 -7.64 -13.50 -21.68
CA GLY A 211 -6.69 -13.58 -20.61
C GLY A 211 -6.63 -12.48 -19.58
N THR A 212 -6.66 -12.95 -18.35
CA THR A 212 -6.38 -12.18 -17.17
C THR A 212 -4.90 -12.20 -16.77
N GLN A 213 -4.04 -12.79 -17.57
CA GLN A 213 -2.64 -13.06 -17.22
C GLN A 213 -1.83 -11.79 -16.94
N TYR A 214 -2.34 -10.63 -17.37
CA TYR A 214 -1.69 -9.32 -17.23
C TYR A 214 -2.66 -8.21 -16.80
N THR A 215 -3.81 -8.59 -16.26
CA THR A 215 -4.83 -7.62 -15.87
C THR A 215 -4.73 -7.32 -14.40
N ALA A 216 -4.40 -6.08 -14.09
CA ALA A 216 -4.48 -5.54 -12.75
C ALA A 216 -5.80 -4.80 -12.56
N LEU A 217 -6.62 -5.22 -11.61
CA LEU A 217 -7.78 -4.48 -11.15
C LEU A 217 -7.46 -3.87 -9.78
N GLY A 218 -7.42 -2.54 -9.74
CA GLY A 218 -7.25 -1.81 -8.49
C GLY A 218 -8.59 -1.69 -7.74
N ASN A 219 -8.57 -1.91 -6.45
CA ASN A 219 -9.69 -1.58 -5.58
C ASN A 219 -9.61 -0.11 -5.11
N MET A 220 -10.57 0.35 -4.30
CA MET A 220 -10.61 1.71 -3.77
C MET A 220 -9.45 2.05 -2.83
N TYR A 221 -8.72 1.05 -2.35
CA TYR A 221 -7.51 1.21 -1.54
C TYR A 221 -6.24 1.20 -2.38
N ASN A 222 -6.35 1.32 -3.70
CA ASN A 222 -5.24 1.24 -4.65
C ASN A 222 -4.43 -0.06 -4.53
N GLN A 223 -5.07 -1.11 -4.01
CA GLN A 223 -4.50 -2.46 -4.00
C GLN A 223 -4.82 -3.13 -5.32
N ILE A 224 -3.85 -3.79 -5.90
CA ILE A 224 -3.99 -4.49 -7.16
C ILE A 224 -4.27 -5.97 -6.87
N ASP A 225 -5.34 -6.49 -7.45
CA ASP A 225 -5.59 -7.93 -7.50
C ASP A 225 -5.13 -8.45 -8.88
N GLU A 226 -4.00 -9.13 -8.90
CA GLU A 226 -3.39 -9.67 -10.12
C GLU A 226 -3.96 -11.02 -10.54
N SER A 227 -4.82 -11.62 -9.71
CA SER A 227 -5.27 -13.01 -9.87
C SER A 227 -6.78 -13.17 -10.03
N ILE A 228 -7.41 -12.32 -10.83
CA ILE A 228 -8.84 -12.50 -11.11
C ILE A 228 -9.03 -13.72 -12.00
N ASP A 229 -9.69 -14.72 -11.45
CA ASP A 229 -10.10 -15.90 -12.16
C ASP A 229 -11.09 -15.56 -13.29
N ASN A 230 -10.93 -16.21 -14.45
CA ASN A 230 -11.76 -15.99 -15.63
C ASN A 230 -13.26 -16.19 -15.36
N GLY A 231 -13.62 -17.09 -14.44
CA GLY A 231 -15.00 -17.30 -14.04
C GLY A 231 -15.56 -16.11 -13.28
N LEU A 232 -14.80 -15.54 -12.35
CA LEU A 232 -15.16 -14.35 -11.60
C LEU A 232 -15.27 -13.13 -12.55
N LEU A 233 -14.33 -12.99 -13.48
CA LEU A 233 -14.35 -11.93 -14.48
C LEU A 233 -15.60 -12.01 -15.35
N TYR A 234 -15.95 -13.22 -15.83
CA TYR A 234 -17.17 -13.42 -16.60
C TYR A 234 -18.44 -13.06 -15.80
N VAL A 235 -18.54 -13.54 -14.55
CA VAL A 235 -19.66 -13.18 -13.66
C VAL A 235 -19.76 -11.68 -13.46
N ALA A 236 -18.63 -10.99 -13.29
CA ALA A 236 -18.59 -9.54 -13.15
C ALA A 236 -19.19 -8.82 -14.37
N THR A 237 -18.98 -9.32 -15.60
CA THR A 237 -19.59 -8.74 -16.80
C THR A 237 -21.13 -8.82 -16.83
N LEU A 238 -21.71 -9.74 -16.07
CA LEU A 238 -23.18 -9.89 -15.95
C LEU A 238 -23.80 -8.91 -14.94
N LEU A 239 -22.99 -8.21 -14.15
CA LEU A 239 -23.42 -7.28 -13.11
C LEU A 239 -23.61 -5.84 -13.63
N SER A 240 -23.90 -5.65 -14.93
CA SER A 240 -24.13 -4.32 -15.52
C SER A 240 -25.37 -3.60 -15.00
N LYS A 241 -26.24 -4.30 -14.29
CA LYS A 241 -27.45 -3.77 -13.65
C LYS A 241 -27.77 -4.56 -12.38
N PRO A 242 -28.51 -3.97 -11.45
CA PRO A 242 -28.96 -4.66 -10.25
C PRO A 242 -29.62 -6.00 -10.59
N THR A 243 -29.15 -7.06 -9.96
CA THR A 243 -29.65 -8.42 -10.24
C THR A 243 -29.60 -9.30 -8.99
N SER A 244 -30.31 -10.43 -9.03
CA SER A 244 -30.29 -11.40 -7.95
C SER A 244 -29.27 -12.52 -8.18
N ARG A 245 -28.78 -13.12 -7.11
CA ARG A 245 -27.96 -14.33 -7.18
C ARG A 245 -28.62 -15.43 -8.00
N LYS A 246 -29.95 -15.60 -7.84
CA LYS A 246 -30.72 -16.60 -8.58
C LYS A 246 -30.68 -16.33 -10.09
N THR A 247 -30.84 -15.07 -10.49
CA THR A 247 -30.80 -14.67 -11.91
C THR A 247 -29.38 -14.89 -12.48
N LEU A 248 -28.32 -14.53 -11.74
CA LEU A 248 -26.94 -14.77 -12.17
C LEU A 248 -26.69 -16.26 -12.45
N ILE A 249 -27.08 -17.14 -11.51
CA ILE A 249 -26.89 -18.58 -11.66
C ILE A 249 -27.67 -19.14 -12.88
N GLN A 250 -28.80 -18.55 -13.22
CA GLN A 250 -29.59 -18.96 -14.39
C GLN A 250 -29.01 -18.48 -15.72
N THR A 251 -28.18 -17.46 -15.69
CA THR A 251 -27.55 -16.86 -16.87
C THR A 251 -26.18 -17.47 -17.18
N MET A 252 -25.56 -18.10 -16.19
CA MET A 252 -24.31 -18.87 -16.34
C MET A 252 -24.56 -20.22 -16.97
#